data_6cebfc4089c0cb5e648c8d80fa63efc9
#
_entry.id   6cebfc4089c0cb5e648c8d80fa63efc9
#
_cell.length_a   1.000
_cell.length_b   1.000
_cell.length_c   1.000
_cell.angle_alpha   90.00
_cell.angle_beta   90.00
_cell.angle_gamma   90.00
#
_symmetry.space_group_name_H-M   'P 1'
#
loop_
_entity.id
_entity.type
_entity.pdbx_description
1 polymer ?
#
loop_
_entity_poly.entity_id
_entity_poly.type
_entity_poly.pdbx_seq_one_letter_code
_entity_poly.pdbx_strand_id
1 'polypeptide(L)'
;MRTGLKTIFRIFVWLLIGLAAYLIVGIGVSRIIFPPAPIDYNSYFQPGDMLLSRFEGFDQTVLGVNGDWMHTRLEVRPNSPGPPEHFHEEFTENFTVKSGTLSILVNGEKRTLTAGESISIPPMTNHRPFNETNETVVVESDDPKTLPVKFGYFLSQMYGVMDSYPEGQGAPQMLMQLAVYGNDADSWIADGPPLVVQKAMRLTMEPTARLFGYKNYYEQYQPGRPDLTR
;
A
#
# COMPACT_ATOMS: atom_id res chain seq x y z
N MET A 1 -20.23 42.26 16.61
CA MET A 1 -19.07 41.43 16.17
C MET A 1 -18.51 40.49 17.24
N ARG A 2 -18.30 40.88 18.52
CA ARG A 2 -17.74 40.02 19.57
C ARG A 2 -18.58 38.78 19.96
N THR A 3 -19.91 38.83 19.84
CA THR A 3 -20.83 37.72 20.15
C THR A 3 -20.75 36.61 19.11
N GLY A 4 -20.69 36.94 17.82
CA GLY A 4 -20.57 35.95 16.74
C GLY A 4 -19.27 35.16 16.80
N LEU A 5 -18.16 35.80 17.11
CA LEU A 5 -16.84 35.13 17.21
C LEU A 5 -16.81 34.12 18.38
N LYS A 6 -17.44 34.45 19.53
CA LYS A 6 -17.55 33.49 20.66
C LYS A 6 -18.42 32.30 20.32
N THR A 7 -19.47 32.49 19.55
CA THR A 7 -20.37 31.39 19.10
C THR A 7 -19.64 30.48 18.14
N ILE A 8 -18.93 31.02 17.14
CA ILE A 8 -18.10 30.22 16.20
C ILE A 8 -17.04 29.43 16.94
N PHE A 9 -16.33 30.05 17.88
CA PHE A 9 -15.33 29.37 18.71
C PHE A 9 -15.92 28.22 19.53
N ARG A 10 -17.09 28.40 20.15
CA ARG A 10 -17.80 27.33 20.87
C ARG A 10 -18.19 26.17 19.97
N ILE A 11 -18.73 26.44 18.78
CA ILE A 11 -19.08 25.41 17.80
C ILE A 11 -17.81 24.62 17.41
N PHE A 12 -16.73 25.32 17.12
CA PHE A 12 -15.45 24.66 16.78
C PHE A 12 -14.94 23.75 17.92
N VAL A 13 -15.00 24.22 19.17
CA VAL A 13 -14.60 23.38 20.34
C VAL A 13 -15.48 22.16 20.46
N TRP A 14 -16.81 22.27 20.30
CA TRP A 14 -17.72 21.13 20.34
C TRP A 14 -17.48 20.14 19.20
N LEU A 15 -17.12 20.60 18.01
CA LEU A 15 -16.75 19.74 16.90
C LEU A 15 -15.46 18.97 17.20
N LEU A 16 -14.46 19.61 17.78
CA LEU A 16 -13.21 18.93 18.19
C LEU A 16 -13.47 17.90 19.31
N ILE A 17 -14.30 18.22 20.30
CA ILE A 17 -14.69 17.27 21.35
C ILE A 17 -15.46 16.09 20.75
N GLY A 18 -16.39 16.34 19.84
CA GLY A 18 -17.15 15.30 19.13
C GLY A 18 -16.23 14.39 18.29
N LEU A 19 -15.27 14.96 17.58
CA LEU A 19 -14.27 14.21 16.82
C LEU A 19 -13.39 13.37 17.75
N ALA A 20 -12.89 13.94 18.82
CA ALA A 20 -12.08 13.23 19.80
C ALA A 20 -12.87 12.06 20.45
N ALA A 21 -14.12 12.29 20.83
CA ALA A 21 -15.00 11.25 21.35
C ALA A 21 -15.26 10.15 20.30
N TYR A 22 -15.51 10.51 19.04
CA TYR A 22 -15.66 9.58 17.93
C TYR A 22 -14.41 8.70 17.77
N LEU A 23 -13.21 9.32 17.77
CA LEU A 23 -11.96 8.58 17.60
C LEU A 23 -11.70 7.64 18.79
N ILE A 24 -11.82 8.14 20.04
CA ILE A 24 -11.53 7.35 21.23
C ILE A 24 -12.54 6.20 21.38
N VAL A 25 -13.82 6.52 21.33
CA VAL A 25 -14.89 5.52 21.49
C VAL A 25 -15.02 4.66 20.24
N GLY A 26 -15.00 5.28 19.06
CA GLY A 26 -15.15 4.58 17.78
C GLY A 26 -14.03 3.58 17.52
N ILE A 27 -12.77 3.97 17.70
CA ILE A 27 -11.61 3.06 17.55
C ILE A 27 -11.69 1.94 18.59
N GLY A 28 -11.90 2.29 19.87
CA GLY A 28 -12.00 1.29 20.95
C GLY A 28 -13.11 0.29 20.69
N VAL A 29 -14.33 0.77 20.45
CA VAL A 29 -15.50 -0.09 20.21
C VAL A 29 -15.37 -0.91 18.94
N SER A 30 -14.94 -0.29 17.82
CA SER A 30 -14.79 -1.02 16.55
C SER A 30 -13.74 -2.13 16.64
N ARG A 31 -12.64 -1.92 17.35
CA ARG A 31 -11.59 -2.94 17.55
C ARG A 31 -12.00 -4.05 18.53
N ILE A 32 -12.92 -3.78 19.45
CA ILE A 32 -13.51 -4.81 20.32
C ILE A 32 -14.52 -5.67 19.56
N ILE A 33 -15.41 -5.03 18.79
CA ILE A 33 -16.48 -5.74 18.06
C ILE A 33 -15.95 -6.39 16.78
N PHE A 34 -15.03 -5.71 16.08
CA PHE A 34 -14.40 -6.15 14.84
C PHE A 34 -12.87 -6.10 14.97
N PRO A 35 -12.28 -7.00 15.81
CA PRO A 35 -10.85 -6.97 16.06
C PRO A 35 -10.06 -7.17 14.74
N PRO A 36 -8.92 -6.47 14.57
CA PRO A 36 -8.03 -6.77 13.47
C PRO A 36 -7.53 -8.22 13.61
N ALA A 37 -7.40 -8.90 12.48
CA ALA A 37 -6.76 -10.20 12.47
C ALA A 37 -5.30 -10.05 12.95
N PRO A 38 -4.84 -10.88 13.89
CA PRO A 38 -3.43 -10.93 14.25
C PRO A 38 -2.64 -11.53 13.11
N ILE A 39 -1.58 -10.85 12.68
CA ILE A 39 -0.70 -11.32 11.60
C ILE A 39 0.63 -11.73 12.20
N ASP A 40 0.99 -12.99 11.99
CA ASP A 40 2.35 -13.45 12.27
C ASP A 40 3.24 -13.21 11.04
N TYR A 41 3.90 -12.06 11.03
CA TYR A 41 4.77 -11.66 9.92
C TYR A 41 5.97 -12.60 9.74
N ASN A 42 6.39 -13.34 10.79
CA ASN A 42 7.53 -14.25 10.70
C ASN A 42 7.22 -15.49 9.88
N SER A 43 5.95 -15.87 9.79
CA SER A 43 5.51 -17.08 9.05
C SER A 43 4.57 -16.76 7.89
N TYR A 44 4.31 -15.47 7.62
CA TYR A 44 3.33 -15.05 6.60
C TYR A 44 3.78 -15.41 5.19
N PHE A 45 5.07 -15.29 4.89
CA PHE A 45 5.66 -15.59 3.59
C PHE A 45 6.66 -16.75 3.66
N GLN A 46 6.71 -17.50 2.56
CA GLN A 46 7.71 -18.55 2.33
C GLN A 46 8.35 -18.36 0.94
N PRO A 47 9.60 -18.83 0.74
CA PRO A 47 10.20 -18.84 -0.58
C PRO A 47 9.30 -19.57 -1.59
N GLY A 48 9.07 -18.93 -2.75
CA GLY A 48 8.17 -19.41 -3.79
C GLY A 48 6.76 -18.81 -3.74
N ASP A 49 6.38 -18.13 -2.67
CA ASP A 49 5.11 -17.39 -2.63
C ASP A 49 5.08 -16.29 -3.68
N MET A 50 3.90 -16.03 -4.23
CA MET A 50 3.67 -15.03 -5.25
C MET A 50 2.64 -13.99 -4.81
N LEU A 51 2.97 -12.72 -5.03
CA LEU A 51 2.07 -11.58 -4.92
C LEU A 51 1.71 -11.15 -6.35
N LEU A 52 0.44 -11.22 -6.71
CA LEU A 52 -0.01 -10.97 -8.07
C LEU A 52 -0.95 -9.77 -8.10
N SER A 53 -0.64 -8.78 -8.92
CA SER A 53 -1.52 -7.65 -9.23
C SER A 53 -1.85 -7.63 -10.71
N ARG A 54 -3.09 -7.97 -11.06
CA ARG A 54 -3.57 -7.82 -12.43
C ARG A 54 -3.74 -6.35 -12.80
N PHE A 55 -4.19 -5.58 -11.83
CA PHE A 55 -4.43 -4.15 -11.99
C PHE A 55 -3.16 -3.38 -12.32
N GLU A 56 -2.06 -3.65 -11.60
CA GLU A 56 -0.77 -2.98 -11.81
C GLU A 56 0.09 -3.67 -12.87
N GLY A 57 -0.20 -4.93 -13.18
CA GLY A 57 0.59 -5.78 -14.07
C GLY A 57 1.88 -6.29 -13.43
N PHE A 58 1.87 -6.53 -12.13
CA PHE A 58 3.01 -6.96 -11.34
C PHE A 58 2.85 -8.39 -10.85
N ASP A 59 3.90 -9.20 -11.07
CA ASP A 59 4.06 -10.53 -10.52
C ASP A 59 5.32 -10.54 -9.66
N GLN A 60 5.16 -10.62 -8.34
CA GLN A 60 6.27 -10.57 -7.42
C GLN A 60 6.45 -11.92 -6.72
N THR A 61 7.62 -12.54 -6.87
CA THR A 61 7.97 -13.82 -6.26
C THR A 61 8.86 -13.59 -5.05
N VAL A 62 8.53 -14.21 -3.92
CA VAL A 62 9.36 -14.24 -2.72
C VAL A 62 10.49 -15.24 -2.93
N LEU A 63 11.73 -14.78 -2.94
CA LEU A 63 12.94 -15.60 -3.04
C LEU A 63 13.46 -16.06 -1.68
N GLY A 64 13.21 -15.26 -0.64
CA GLY A 64 13.61 -15.53 0.73
C GLY A 64 13.02 -14.52 1.71
N VAL A 65 13.01 -14.91 2.99
CA VAL A 65 12.61 -14.06 4.12
C VAL A 65 13.74 -14.07 5.15
N ASN A 66 14.13 -12.89 5.61
CA ASN A 66 15.18 -12.71 6.60
C ASN A 66 14.77 -11.62 7.61
N GLY A 67 14.27 -12.07 8.76
CA GLY A 67 13.70 -11.18 9.77
C GLY A 67 12.54 -10.36 9.20
N ASP A 68 12.62 -9.04 9.31
CA ASP A 68 11.57 -8.11 8.87
C ASP A 68 11.62 -7.81 7.36
N TRP A 69 12.47 -8.49 6.58
CA TRP A 69 12.69 -8.21 5.17
C TRP A 69 12.47 -9.43 4.30
N MET A 70 11.97 -9.19 3.10
CA MET A 70 11.89 -10.16 2.01
C MET A 70 12.92 -9.83 0.94
N HIS A 71 13.48 -10.88 0.33
CA HIS A 71 14.11 -10.81 -0.97
C HIS A 71 13.08 -11.21 -2.01
N THR A 72 12.85 -10.36 -3.00
CA THR A 72 11.82 -10.59 -4.00
C THR A 72 12.34 -10.34 -5.42
N ARG A 73 11.76 -11.08 -6.38
CA ARG A 73 11.87 -10.81 -7.81
C ARG A 73 10.53 -10.26 -8.28
N LEU A 74 10.55 -9.12 -8.95
CA LEU A 74 9.38 -8.49 -9.57
C LEU A 74 9.45 -8.68 -11.08
N GLU A 75 8.38 -9.23 -11.67
CA GLU A 75 8.15 -9.27 -13.10
C GLU A 75 7.07 -8.25 -13.45
N VAL A 76 7.41 -7.27 -14.27
CA VAL A 76 6.48 -6.23 -14.75
C VAL A 76 6.03 -6.63 -16.14
N ARG A 77 4.73 -6.97 -16.26
CA ARG A 77 4.15 -7.46 -17.51
C ARG A 77 4.25 -6.41 -18.62
N PRO A 78 4.16 -6.83 -19.91
CA PRO A 78 4.13 -5.89 -21.03
C PRO A 78 3.01 -4.85 -20.91
N ASN A 79 3.29 -3.62 -21.26
CA ASN A 79 2.33 -2.50 -21.26
C ASN A 79 1.59 -2.30 -19.92
N SER A 80 2.27 -2.56 -18.82
CA SER A 80 1.71 -2.43 -17.48
C SER A 80 1.78 -1.00 -16.98
N PRO A 81 0.66 -0.45 -16.45
CA PRO A 81 0.61 0.93 -15.98
C PRO A 81 1.39 1.14 -14.67
N GLY A 82 1.64 0.08 -13.92
CA GLY A 82 2.16 0.16 -12.55
C GLY A 82 1.15 0.74 -11.55
N PRO A 83 1.57 0.96 -10.29
CA PRO A 83 0.75 1.60 -9.28
C PRO A 83 0.50 3.08 -9.59
N PRO A 84 -0.43 3.75 -8.92
CA PRO A 84 -0.46 5.22 -8.87
C PRO A 84 0.88 5.78 -8.39
N GLU A 85 1.22 7.03 -8.78
CA GLU A 85 2.42 7.69 -8.25
C GLU A 85 2.32 7.84 -6.73
N HIS A 86 3.32 7.35 -6.01
CA HIS A 86 3.31 7.22 -4.56
C HIS A 86 4.70 7.39 -3.96
N PHE A 87 4.76 7.41 -2.63
CA PHE A 87 6.02 7.38 -1.87
C PHE A 87 5.87 6.52 -0.63
N HIS A 88 7.00 6.03 -0.13
CA HIS A 88 7.13 5.34 1.15
C HIS A 88 7.75 6.27 2.18
N GLU A 89 7.38 6.09 3.45
CA GLU A 89 7.93 6.90 4.55
C GLU A 89 9.08 6.19 5.26
N GLU A 90 9.04 4.85 5.33
CA GLU A 90 9.88 4.07 6.24
C GLU A 90 11.05 3.34 5.58
N PHE A 91 11.02 3.12 4.24
CA PHE A 91 12.06 2.35 3.58
C PHE A 91 12.49 2.92 2.23
N THR A 92 13.70 2.53 1.81
CA THR A 92 14.23 2.77 0.46
C THR A 92 13.82 1.62 -0.43
N GLU A 93 13.24 1.92 -1.59
CA GLU A 93 12.94 0.93 -2.61
C GLU A 93 14.05 0.88 -3.66
N ASN A 94 14.53 -0.32 -3.99
CA ASN A 94 15.63 -0.53 -4.91
C ASN A 94 15.17 -1.33 -6.13
N PHE A 95 15.41 -0.80 -7.32
CA PHE A 95 15.14 -1.46 -8.58
C PHE A 95 16.46 -1.75 -9.28
N THR A 96 16.76 -3.04 -9.52
CA THR A 96 17.88 -3.47 -10.39
C THR A 96 17.28 -4.30 -11.51
N VAL A 97 17.38 -3.82 -12.74
CA VAL A 97 16.83 -4.50 -13.92
C VAL A 97 17.74 -5.66 -14.31
N LYS A 98 17.21 -6.87 -14.33
CA LYS A 98 17.93 -8.08 -14.80
C LYS A 98 17.67 -8.35 -16.28
N SER A 99 16.46 -8.03 -16.78
CA SER A 99 16.13 -8.12 -18.21
C SER A 99 14.99 -7.16 -18.55
N GLY A 100 14.93 -6.78 -19.82
CA GLY A 100 13.94 -5.83 -20.35
C GLY A 100 14.32 -4.36 -20.08
N THR A 101 13.33 -3.49 -20.17
CA THR A 101 13.49 -2.03 -20.00
C THR A 101 12.39 -1.50 -19.09
N LEU A 102 12.76 -1.09 -17.87
CA LEU A 102 11.85 -0.50 -16.88
C LEU A 102 11.75 1.00 -17.09
N SER A 103 10.54 1.52 -17.18
CA SER A 103 10.28 2.95 -17.03
C SER A 103 9.91 3.26 -15.57
N ILE A 104 10.43 4.37 -15.07
CA ILE A 104 10.10 4.83 -13.70
C ILE A 104 9.97 6.36 -13.70
N LEU A 105 8.88 6.87 -13.16
CA LEU A 105 8.77 8.28 -12.79
C LEU A 105 9.40 8.48 -11.41
N VAL A 106 10.21 9.51 -11.26
CA VAL A 106 10.81 9.92 -9.99
C VAL A 106 10.67 11.43 -9.87
N ASN A 107 9.85 11.90 -8.93
CA ASN A 107 9.52 13.32 -8.75
C ASN A 107 9.06 13.98 -10.06
N GLY A 108 8.23 13.28 -10.84
CA GLY A 108 7.70 13.76 -12.13
C GLY A 108 8.66 13.63 -13.32
N GLU A 109 9.92 13.21 -13.12
CA GLU A 109 10.88 12.97 -14.18
C GLU A 109 10.87 11.49 -14.59
N LYS A 110 10.67 11.23 -15.88
CA LYS A 110 10.75 9.86 -16.40
C LYS A 110 12.21 9.45 -16.58
N ARG A 111 12.52 8.29 -16.02
CA ARG A 111 13.79 7.58 -16.21
C ARG A 111 13.53 6.22 -16.84
N THR A 112 14.51 5.73 -17.55
CA THR A 112 14.47 4.41 -18.19
C THR A 112 15.70 3.64 -17.75
N LEU A 113 15.50 2.42 -17.28
CA LEU A 113 16.56 1.52 -16.84
C LEU A 113 16.57 0.29 -17.73
N THR A 114 17.74 -0.06 -18.24
CA THR A 114 17.98 -1.29 -19.01
C THR A 114 18.69 -2.35 -18.16
N ALA A 115 18.82 -3.56 -18.69
CA ALA A 115 19.47 -4.67 -17.98
C ALA A 115 20.86 -4.28 -17.44
N GLY A 116 21.09 -4.53 -16.16
CA GLY A 116 22.28 -4.18 -15.39
C GLY A 116 22.22 -2.80 -14.70
N GLU A 117 21.25 -1.96 -15.03
CA GLU A 117 21.10 -0.65 -14.39
C GLU A 117 20.25 -0.74 -13.13
N SER A 118 20.52 0.16 -12.18
CA SER A 118 19.85 0.21 -10.89
C SER A 118 19.49 1.64 -10.49
N ILE A 119 18.44 1.76 -9.69
CA ILE A 119 18.07 3.00 -9.02
C ILE A 119 17.61 2.70 -7.59
N SER A 120 17.98 3.59 -6.67
CA SER A 120 17.48 3.59 -5.29
C SER A 120 16.55 4.77 -5.09
N ILE A 121 15.37 4.52 -4.56
CA ILE A 121 14.33 5.50 -4.26
C ILE A 121 14.26 5.67 -2.74
N PRO A 122 14.83 6.76 -2.19
CA PRO A 122 14.80 7.01 -0.75
C PRO A 122 13.37 7.27 -0.25
N PRO A 123 13.14 7.14 1.07
CA PRO A 123 11.88 7.57 1.69
C PRO A 123 11.47 8.97 1.25
N MET A 124 10.16 9.22 1.21
CA MET A 124 9.55 10.50 0.83
C MET A 124 9.83 10.96 -0.61
N THR A 125 10.25 10.05 -1.49
CA THR A 125 10.48 10.34 -2.92
C THR A 125 9.30 9.80 -3.74
N ASN A 126 8.61 10.69 -4.44
CA ASN A 126 7.52 10.30 -5.33
C ASN A 126 8.04 9.44 -6.48
N HIS A 127 7.39 8.30 -6.70
CA HIS A 127 7.79 7.42 -7.79
C HIS A 127 6.65 6.54 -8.29
N ARG A 128 6.84 6.00 -9.49
CA ARG A 128 5.94 5.04 -10.13
C ARG A 128 6.74 4.20 -11.14
N PRO A 129 7.00 2.92 -10.85
CA PRO A 129 7.54 1.98 -11.85
C PRO A 129 6.43 1.51 -12.78
N PHE A 130 6.74 1.32 -14.06
CA PHE A 130 5.80 0.85 -15.08
C PHE A 130 6.56 0.29 -16.30
N ASN A 131 5.86 -0.41 -17.18
CA ASN A 131 6.43 -1.01 -18.37
C ASN A 131 5.66 -0.56 -19.63
N GLU A 132 6.32 0.18 -20.51
CA GLU A 132 5.76 0.65 -21.79
C GLU A 132 6.15 -0.23 -22.97
N THR A 133 6.88 -1.31 -22.71
CA THR A 133 7.38 -2.21 -23.77
C THR A 133 6.46 -3.42 -23.94
N ASN A 134 6.66 -4.15 -25.04
CA ASN A 134 5.95 -5.40 -25.32
C ASN A 134 6.61 -6.64 -24.69
N GLU A 135 7.65 -6.45 -23.86
CA GLU A 135 8.40 -7.52 -23.21
C GLU A 135 8.23 -7.43 -21.70
N THR A 136 8.30 -8.56 -21.01
CA THR A 136 8.33 -8.58 -19.55
C THR A 136 9.64 -8.01 -19.05
N VAL A 137 9.57 -7.14 -18.05
CA VAL A 137 10.75 -6.60 -17.36
C VAL A 137 10.95 -7.41 -16.07
N VAL A 138 12.17 -7.86 -15.83
CA VAL A 138 12.56 -8.55 -14.59
C VAL A 138 13.41 -7.63 -13.74
N VAL A 139 12.97 -7.39 -12.51
CA VAL A 139 13.66 -6.57 -11.50
C VAL A 139 13.99 -7.45 -10.30
N GLU A 140 15.25 -7.48 -9.92
CA GLU A 140 15.73 -8.24 -8.76
C GLU A 140 16.99 -7.58 -8.22
N SER A 141 16.96 -7.09 -7.00
CA SER A 141 18.13 -6.53 -6.33
C SER A 141 19.08 -7.65 -5.85
N ASP A 142 20.37 -7.37 -5.86
CA ASP A 142 21.35 -8.24 -5.22
C ASP A 142 21.34 -8.09 -3.68
N ASP A 143 20.74 -7.03 -3.15
CA ASP A 143 20.45 -6.88 -1.73
C ASP A 143 19.26 -7.77 -1.34
N PRO A 144 19.42 -8.71 -0.37
CA PRO A 144 18.30 -9.53 0.10
C PRO A 144 17.20 -8.77 0.85
N LYS A 145 17.41 -7.50 1.13
CA LYS A 145 16.43 -6.62 1.78
C LYS A 145 15.71 -5.76 0.74
N THR A 146 14.88 -6.39 -0.09
CA THR A 146 14.17 -5.67 -1.14
C THR A 146 12.86 -5.04 -0.67
N LEU A 147 12.14 -5.72 0.23
CA LEU A 147 10.81 -5.28 0.66
C LEU A 147 10.57 -5.63 2.14
N PRO A 148 10.07 -4.69 2.98
CA PRO A 148 9.64 -5.02 4.32
C PRO A 148 8.52 -6.06 4.33
N VAL A 149 8.57 -7.06 5.20
CA VAL A 149 7.55 -8.13 5.30
C VAL A 149 6.15 -7.55 5.54
N LYS A 150 6.04 -6.54 6.40
CA LYS A 150 4.76 -5.84 6.66
C LYS A 150 4.18 -5.18 5.42
N PHE A 151 5.04 -4.55 4.62
CA PHE A 151 4.62 -3.94 3.37
C PHE A 151 4.24 -5.01 2.34
N GLY A 152 4.99 -6.11 2.25
CA GLY A 152 4.61 -7.26 1.42
C GLY A 152 3.25 -7.85 1.81
N TYR A 153 2.98 -8.00 3.12
CA TYR A 153 1.66 -8.39 3.60
C TYR A 153 0.57 -7.43 3.11
N PHE A 154 0.77 -6.12 3.28
CA PHE A 154 -0.15 -5.12 2.76
C PHE A 154 -0.37 -5.28 1.25
N LEU A 155 0.71 -5.43 0.46
CA LEU A 155 0.61 -5.63 -0.99
C LEU A 155 -0.19 -6.88 -1.35
N SER A 156 0.08 -8.03 -0.72
CA SER A 156 -0.64 -9.28 -1.02
C SER A 156 -2.14 -9.15 -0.82
N GLN A 157 -2.55 -8.53 0.28
CA GLN A 157 -3.95 -8.30 0.60
C GLN A 157 -4.58 -7.24 -0.32
N MET A 158 -3.86 -6.15 -0.58
CA MET A 158 -4.35 -5.05 -1.40
C MET A 158 -4.49 -5.44 -2.87
N TYR A 159 -3.55 -6.20 -3.43
CA TYR A 159 -3.64 -6.76 -4.78
C TYR A 159 -4.89 -7.62 -4.94
N GLY A 160 -5.15 -8.53 -3.98
CA GLY A 160 -6.35 -9.35 -4.00
C GLY A 160 -7.64 -8.52 -3.94
N VAL A 161 -7.66 -7.48 -3.10
CA VAL A 161 -8.80 -6.55 -3.03
C VAL A 161 -8.97 -5.82 -4.36
N MET A 162 -7.90 -5.25 -4.93
CA MET A 162 -7.97 -4.50 -6.20
C MET A 162 -8.41 -5.39 -7.36
N ASP A 163 -7.85 -6.58 -7.46
CA ASP A 163 -8.16 -7.54 -8.53
C ASP A 163 -9.60 -8.11 -8.45
N SER A 164 -10.23 -8.01 -7.27
CA SER A 164 -11.65 -8.39 -7.10
C SER A 164 -12.63 -7.35 -7.65
N TYR A 165 -12.15 -6.17 -8.02
CA TYR A 165 -12.95 -5.08 -8.59
C TYR A 165 -12.38 -4.66 -9.95
N PRO A 166 -12.64 -5.41 -11.04
CA PRO A 166 -12.02 -5.17 -12.35
C PRO A 166 -12.34 -3.78 -12.93
N GLU A 167 -13.42 -3.14 -12.50
CA GLU A 167 -13.76 -1.76 -12.88
C GLU A 167 -13.15 -0.71 -11.93
N GLY A 168 -12.33 -1.16 -10.98
CA GLY A 168 -11.74 -0.34 -9.93
C GLY A 168 -12.68 -0.07 -8.77
N GLN A 169 -12.13 0.18 -7.59
CA GLN A 169 -12.89 0.68 -6.44
C GLN A 169 -12.98 2.19 -6.52
N GLY A 170 -14.13 2.75 -6.13
CA GLY A 170 -14.25 4.18 -5.92
C GLY A 170 -13.31 4.67 -4.81
N ALA A 171 -12.89 5.93 -4.88
CA ALA A 171 -11.98 6.53 -3.89
C ALA A 171 -12.43 6.36 -2.41
N PRO A 172 -13.73 6.47 -2.05
CA PRO A 172 -14.17 6.24 -0.68
C PRO A 172 -13.94 4.80 -0.19
N GLN A 173 -14.21 3.80 -1.02
CA GLN A 173 -14.01 2.39 -0.69
C GLN A 173 -12.52 2.07 -0.51
N MET A 174 -11.69 2.59 -1.40
CA MET A 174 -10.24 2.45 -1.31
C MET A 174 -9.69 3.07 -0.04
N LEU A 175 -10.15 4.27 0.34
CA LEU A 175 -9.74 4.93 1.57
C LEU A 175 -10.15 4.12 2.82
N MET A 176 -11.34 3.54 2.84
CA MET A 176 -11.79 2.66 3.92
C MET A 176 -10.94 1.39 4.01
N GLN A 177 -10.59 0.80 2.86
CA GLN A 177 -9.70 -0.38 2.84
C GLN A 177 -8.30 -0.04 3.33
N LEU A 178 -7.73 1.08 2.92
CA LEU A 178 -6.43 1.56 3.40
C LEU A 178 -6.44 1.86 4.90
N ALA A 179 -7.56 2.37 5.42
CA ALA A 179 -7.67 2.74 6.83
C ALA A 179 -7.53 1.53 7.79
N VAL A 180 -7.97 0.34 7.38
CA VAL A 180 -7.89 -0.86 8.23
C VAL A 180 -6.52 -1.53 8.27
N TYR A 181 -5.62 -1.22 7.33
CA TYR A 181 -4.24 -1.72 7.34
C TYR A 181 -3.32 -0.93 8.29
N GLY A 182 -3.69 0.30 8.64
CA GLY A 182 -2.89 1.13 9.54
C GLY A 182 -1.49 1.41 9.00
N ASN A 183 -0.48 1.14 9.82
CA ASN A 183 0.93 1.39 9.48
C ASN A 183 1.53 0.35 8.51
N ASP A 184 0.88 -0.80 8.29
CA ASP A 184 1.39 -1.79 7.33
C ASP A 184 1.31 -1.28 5.88
N ALA A 185 0.38 -0.34 5.63
CA ALA A 185 0.20 0.30 4.33
C ALA A 185 1.11 1.54 4.17
N ASP A 186 2.43 1.37 4.19
CA ASP A 186 3.38 2.46 3.92
C ASP A 186 3.47 2.79 2.43
N SER A 187 2.32 3.20 1.88
CA SER A 187 2.18 3.72 0.51
C SER A 187 1.26 4.93 0.54
N TRP A 188 1.77 6.08 0.13
CA TRP A 188 1.12 7.38 0.22
C TRP A 188 1.01 7.99 -1.17
N ILE A 189 -0.17 8.48 -1.53
CA ILE A 189 -0.45 9.04 -2.85
C ILE A 189 0.34 10.35 -3.04
N ALA A 190 1.12 10.45 -4.11
CA ALA A 190 1.96 11.60 -4.40
C ALA A 190 1.15 12.86 -4.74
N ASP A 191 0.14 12.72 -5.60
CA ASP A 191 -0.77 13.82 -5.99
C ASP A 191 -1.94 14.02 -5.01
N GLY A 192 -1.85 13.38 -3.83
CA GLY A 192 -2.86 13.46 -2.78
C GLY A 192 -2.69 14.68 -1.87
N PRO A 193 -3.53 14.81 -0.85
CA PRO A 193 -3.35 15.82 0.18
C PRO A 193 -2.04 15.56 0.95
N PRO A 194 -1.50 16.55 1.68
CA PRO A 194 -0.29 16.38 2.47
C PRO A 194 -0.33 15.13 3.36
N LEU A 195 0.83 14.48 3.59
CA LEU A 195 0.94 13.23 4.33
C LEU A 195 0.19 13.22 5.67
N VAL A 196 0.31 14.31 6.44
CA VAL A 196 -0.41 14.45 7.73
C VAL A 196 -1.92 14.36 7.56
N VAL A 197 -2.46 14.86 6.45
CA VAL A 197 -3.89 14.79 6.12
C VAL A 197 -4.26 13.36 5.70
N GLN A 198 -3.44 12.70 4.88
CA GLN A 198 -3.67 11.29 4.50
C GLN A 198 -3.67 10.38 5.73
N LYS A 199 -2.73 10.57 6.67
CA LYS A 199 -2.70 9.86 7.97
C LYS A 199 -3.96 10.12 8.81
N ALA A 200 -4.37 11.39 8.91
CA ALA A 200 -5.58 11.76 9.63
C ALA A 200 -6.84 11.15 8.97
N MET A 201 -6.91 11.12 7.64
CA MET A 201 -8.02 10.48 6.92
C MET A 201 -8.07 8.98 7.23
N ARG A 202 -6.96 8.24 7.14
CA ARG A 202 -6.93 6.81 7.48
C ARG A 202 -7.38 6.58 8.93
N LEU A 203 -6.83 7.35 9.88
CA LEU A 203 -7.18 7.24 11.30
C LEU A 203 -8.67 7.51 11.55
N THR A 204 -9.22 8.56 10.93
CA THR A 204 -10.63 8.94 11.12
C THR A 204 -11.59 7.98 10.42
N MET A 205 -11.17 7.33 9.35
CA MET A 205 -12.01 6.38 8.61
C MET A 205 -11.99 4.97 9.21
N GLU A 206 -10.96 4.58 9.99
CA GLU A 206 -10.83 3.22 10.52
C GLU A 206 -12.08 2.71 11.26
N PRO A 207 -12.68 3.45 12.23
CA PRO A 207 -13.88 2.96 12.92
C PRO A 207 -15.04 2.68 11.96
N THR A 208 -15.27 3.60 11.03
CA THR A 208 -16.32 3.46 10.02
C THR A 208 -16.04 2.29 9.08
N ALA A 209 -14.81 2.15 8.61
CA ALA A 209 -14.41 1.06 7.73
C ALA A 209 -14.67 -0.31 8.38
N ARG A 210 -14.29 -0.49 9.64
CA ARG A 210 -14.54 -1.73 10.39
C ARG A 210 -16.03 -2.02 10.55
N LEU A 211 -16.85 -1.01 10.84
CA LEU A 211 -18.31 -1.13 10.92
C LEU A 211 -18.94 -1.56 9.58
N PHE A 212 -18.37 -1.13 8.46
CA PHE A 212 -18.81 -1.55 7.11
C PHE A 212 -18.20 -2.88 6.67
N GLY A 213 -17.47 -3.58 7.53
CA GLY A 213 -16.95 -4.93 7.28
C GLY A 213 -15.62 -4.97 6.52
N TYR A 214 -14.93 -3.84 6.36
CA TYR A 214 -13.57 -3.83 5.84
C TYR A 214 -12.61 -4.49 6.83
N LYS A 215 -11.75 -5.36 6.33
CA LYS A 215 -10.82 -6.16 7.14
C LYS A 215 -9.38 -5.86 6.75
N ASN A 216 -8.47 -6.02 7.70
CA ASN A 216 -7.04 -5.99 7.40
C ASN A 216 -6.55 -7.31 6.79
N TYR A 217 -7.30 -8.41 6.89
CA TYR A 217 -6.93 -9.72 6.38
C TYR A 217 -8.11 -10.43 5.73
N TYR A 218 -7.86 -10.96 4.54
CA TYR A 218 -8.76 -11.84 3.79
C TYR A 218 -8.02 -13.12 3.47
N GLU A 219 -8.53 -14.24 3.94
CA GLU A 219 -7.88 -15.55 3.80
C GLU A 219 -7.65 -15.95 2.34
N GLN A 220 -8.57 -15.59 1.44
CA GLN A 220 -8.46 -15.87 0.01
C GLN A 220 -7.31 -15.12 -0.70
N TYR A 221 -6.77 -14.07 -0.09
CA TYR A 221 -5.65 -13.28 -0.64
C TYR A 221 -4.30 -13.60 0.00
N GLN A 222 -4.25 -14.68 0.77
CA GLN A 222 -2.99 -15.15 1.33
C GLN A 222 -2.08 -15.69 0.22
N PRO A 223 -0.78 -15.37 0.23
CA PRO A 223 0.18 -15.89 -0.75
C PRO A 223 0.20 -17.42 -0.82
N GLY A 224 0.54 -17.96 -2.00
CA GLY A 224 0.67 -19.41 -2.20
C GLY A 224 -0.63 -20.20 -2.41
N ARG A 225 -1.80 -19.55 -2.51
CA ARG A 225 -3.05 -20.26 -2.80
C ARG A 225 -3.26 -20.46 -4.31
N PRO A 226 -3.55 -21.73 -4.78
CA PRO A 226 -3.65 -22.06 -6.19
C PRO A 226 -4.80 -21.38 -6.95
N ASP A 227 -5.85 -20.97 -6.25
CA ASP A 227 -7.04 -20.34 -6.82
C ASP A 227 -6.83 -18.87 -7.23
N LEU A 228 -5.75 -18.24 -6.79
CA LEU A 228 -5.38 -16.86 -7.16
C LEU A 228 -4.41 -16.79 -8.35
N THR A 229 -3.89 -17.94 -8.81
CA THR A 229 -2.92 -18.03 -9.92
C THR A 229 -3.58 -18.31 -11.28
N ARG A 230 -4.91 -18.15 -11.40
CA ARG A 230 -5.65 -18.41 -12.63
C ARG A 230 -6.23 -17.18 -13.28
#